data_8ef1823963f0bdffbe436f44b5b5d5f4
#
_entry.id   8ef1823963f0bdffbe436f44b5b5d5f4
#
_cell.length_a   1.000
_cell.length_b   1.000
_cell.length_c   1.000
_cell.angle_alpha   90.00
_cell.angle_beta   90.00
_cell.angle_gamma   90.00
#
_symmetry.space_group_name_H-M   'P 1'
#
loop_
_entity.id
_entity.type
_entity.pdbx_description
1 polymer ?
#
loop_
_entity_poly.entity_id
_entity_poly.type
_entity_poly.pdbx_seq_one_letter_code
_entity_poly.pdbx_strand_id
1 'polypeptide(L)'
;MIGRLPVNEKQKKWKETNVAYIYNGRTKQNMPLYYQFYKNCLANSERLSISNALRDLRVPHLHIHGDADPTVLVDEAYNIKKWSSGTQLYIIKGANHVFDGCHPYNSLSFPRDLRDAIDTTIAFLKA
;
A
#
# COMPACT_ATOMS: atom_id res chain seq x y z
N MET A 1 5.56 -4.99 5.15
CA MET A 1 6.12 -3.65 5.44
C MET A 1 7.60 -3.69 5.82
N ILE A 2 8.03 -4.55 6.73
CA ILE A 2 9.46 -4.66 7.17
C ILE A 2 10.39 -5.04 6.02
N GLY A 3 9.97 -5.84 5.06
CA GLY A 3 10.79 -6.28 3.92
C GLY A 3 11.23 -5.19 2.93
N ARG A 4 10.69 -3.96 3.03
CA ARG A 4 11.10 -2.80 2.23
C ARG A 4 12.04 -1.84 2.98
N LEU A 5 12.37 -2.14 4.23
CA LEU A 5 13.30 -1.33 5.00
C LEU A 5 14.75 -1.64 4.59
N PRO A 6 15.66 -0.66 4.74
CA PRO A 6 17.06 -0.87 4.46
C PRO A 6 17.61 -2.08 5.24
N VAL A 7 18.26 -3.01 4.56
CA VAL A 7 18.93 -4.17 5.16
C VAL A 7 20.45 -4.03 5.04
N ASN A 8 21.18 -4.69 5.92
CA ASN A 8 22.65 -4.73 5.97
C ASN A 8 23.32 -3.39 6.39
N GLU A 9 24.31 -2.93 5.64
CA GLU A 9 25.11 -1.74 6.00
C GLU A 9 24.27 -0.45 6.11
N LYS A 10 23.25 -0.29 5.27
CA LYS A 10 22.35 0.88 5.35
C LYS A 10 21.57 0.89 6.66
N GLN A 11 21.12 -0.27 7.13
CA GLN A 11 20.43 -0.40 8.41
C GLN A 11 21.39 -0.12 9.59
N LYS A 12 22.64 -0.60 9.53
CA LYS A 12 23.65 -0.33 10.54
C LYS A 12 23.92 1.17 10.65
N LYS A 13 24.17 1.85 9.53
CA LYS A 13 24.34 3.30 9.46
C LYS A 13 23.11 4.03 10.01
N TRP A 14 21.90 3.60 9.64
CA TRP A 14 20.66 4.19 10.15
C TRP A 14 20.52 4.05 11.66
N LYS A 15 20.92 2.90 12.23
CA LYS A 15 20.97 2.69 13.68
C LYS A 15 21.99 3.63 14.37
N GLU A 16 23.17 3.80 13.77
CA GLU A 16 24.25 4.64 14.32
C GLU A 16 23.89 6.14 14.26
N THR A 17 23.34 6.60 13.15
CA THR A 17 22.97 8.02 12.94
C THR A 17 21.60 8.38 13.50
N ASN A 18 20.80 7.39 13.92
CA ASN A 18 19.42 7.50 14.36
C ASN A 18 18.44 8.09 13.31
N VAL A 19 18.89 8.47 12.13
CA VAL A 19 18.08 9.03 11.04
C VAL A 19 18.59 8.56 9.68
N ALA A 20 17.64 8.20 8.81
CA ALA A 20 17.84 8.04 7.37
C ALA A 20 16.95 9.02 6.62
N TYR A 21 17.25 9.26 5.35
CA TYR A 21 16.45 10.15 4.54
C TYR A 21 15.86 9.38 3.36
N ILE A 22 14.57 9.59 3.12
CA ILE A 22 13.83 9.05 1.96
C ILE A 22 13.50 10.21 1.04
N TYR A 23 13.97 10.15 -0.18
CA TYR A 23 13.66 11.15 -1.18
C TYR A 23 12.21 10.99 -1.68
N ASN A 24 11.43 12.05 -1.54
CA ASN A 24 10.08 12.14 -2.09
C ASN A 24 10.16 12.79 -3.49
N GLY A 25 10.02 11.99 -4.53
CA GLY A 25 10.09 12.46 -5.92
C GLY A 25 9.01 13.46 -6.30
N ARG A 26 7.86 13.47 -5.62
CA ARG A 26 6.76 14.40 -5.87
C ARG A 26 7.03 15.79 -5.28
N THR A 27 7.45 15.85 -4.01
CA THR A 27 7.71 17.13 -3.30
C THR A 27 9.15 17.60 -3.44
N LYS A 28 10.03 16.79 -4.04
CA LYS A 28 11.47 17.05 -4.18
C LYS A 28 12.19 17.25 -2.84
N GLN A 29 11.69 16.63 -1.79
CA GLN A 29 12.21 16.76 -0.42
C GLN A 29 12.84 15.46 0.07
N ASN A 30 13.89 15.58 0.86
CA ASN A 30 14.41 14.48 1.67
C ASN A 30 13.65 14.42 3.00
N MET A 31 12.83 13.38 3.18
CA MET A 31 12.04 13.20 4.39
C MET A 31 12.83 12.39 5.42
N PRO A 32 12.96 12.86 6.67
CA PRO A 32 13.66 12.12 7.71
C PRO A 32 12.83 10.91 8.15
N LEU A 33 13.50 9.78 8.29
CA LEU A 33 12.99 8.56 8.88
C LEU A 33 13.84 8.18 10.09
N TYR A 34 13.32 8.37 11.29
CA TYR A 34 14.05 8.06 12.52
C TYR A 34 14.10 6.56 12.79
N TYR A 35 15.20 6.06 13.35
CA TYR A 35 15.40 4.64 13.67
C TYR A 35 14.37 4.10 14.68
N GLN A 36 13.75 4.97 15.44
CA GLN A 36 12.60 4.64 16.31
C GLN A 36 11.46 3.99 15.53
N PHE A 37 11.22 4.37 14.28
CA PHE A 37 10.21 3.73 13.43
C PHE A 37 10.51 2.23 13.28
N TYR A 38 11.77 1.88 12.98
CA TYR A 38 12.18 0.48 12.85
C TYR A 38 12.00 -0.30 14.16
N LYS A 39 12.45 0.28 15.29
CA LYS A 39 12.27 -0.33 16.63
C LYS A 39 10.79 -0.56 16.93
N ASN A 40 9.92 0.40 16.62
CA ASN A 40 8.48 0.27 16.82
C ASN A 40 7.88 -0.83 15.94
N CYS A 41 8.30 -0.95 14.67
CA CYS A 41 7.86 -2.02 13.78
C CYS A 41 8.24 -3.41 14.31
N LEU A 42 9.46 -3.57 14.86
CA LEU A 42 9.90 -4.83 15.44
C LEU A 42 9.14 -5.17 16.73
N ALA A 43 9.03 -4.21 17.63
CA ALA A 43 8.36 -4.41 18.93
C ALA A 43 6.86 -4.71 18.79
N ASN A 44 6.24 -4.29 17.68
CA ASN A 44 4.82 -4.47 17.40
C ASN A 44 4.56 -5.34 16.16
N SER A 45 5.51 -6.22 15.80
CA SER A 45 5.46 -6.97 14.54
C SER A 45 4.18 -7.80 14.38
N GLU A 46 3.67 -8.41 15.43
CA GLU A 46 2.41 -9.17 15.40
C GLU A 46 1.21 -8.25 15.18
N ARG A 47 1.11 -7.18 15.97
CA ARG A 47 0.00 -6.21 15.88
C ARG A 47 -0.01 -5.47 14.52
N LEU A 48 1.16 -5.25 13.93
CA LEU A 48 1.33 -4.59 12.62
C LEU A 48 1.34 -5.56 11.44
N SER A 49 1.08 -6.85 11.69
CA SER A 49 1.02 -7.87 10.66
C SER A 49 -0.29 -7.79 9.90
N ILE A 50 -0.23 -7.36 8.62
CA ILE A 50 -1.39 -7.32 7.72
C ILE A 50 -1.98 -8.72 7.54
N SER A 51 -1.14 -9.74 7.40
CA SER A 51 -1.61 -11.12 7.22
C SER A 51 -2.38 -11.64 8.44
N ASN A 52 -1.96 -11.30 9.67
CA ASN A 52 -2.69 -11.67 10.88
C ASN A 52 -4.02 -10.92 10.95
N ALA A 53 -4.01 -9.60 10.74
CA ALA A 53 -5.22 -8.79 10.75
C ALA A 53 -6.27 -9.29 9.72
N LEU A 54 -5.82 -9.71 8.54
CA LEU A 54 -6.69 -10.24 7.50
C LEU A 54 -7.29 -11.62 7.84
N ARG A 55 -6.54 -12.49 8.54
CA ARG A 55 -7.07 -13.78 9.01
C ARG A 55 -8.18 -13.60 10.05
N ASP A 56 -8.05 -12.55 10.86
CA ASP A 56 -8.98 -12.25 11.93
C ASP A 56 -10.15 -11.35 11.49
N LEU A 57 -10.13 -10.86 10.25
CA LEU A 57 -11.15 -9.97 9.72
C LEU A 57 -12.51 -10.66 9.63
N ARG A 58 -13.55 -10.06 10.25
CA ARG A 58 -14.91 -10.60 10.32
C ARG A 58 -15.94 -9.76 9.58
N VAL A 59 -15.51 -8.68 8.94
CA VAL A 59 -16.36 -7.80 8.12
C VAL A 59 -16.13 -8.06 6.64
N PRO A 60 -17.14 -7.78 5.78
CA PRO A 60 -16.94 -7.82 4.34
C PRO A 60 -15.74 -6.97 3.92
N HIS A 61 -14.93 -7.48 3.02
CA HIS A 61 -13.70 -6.80 2.58
C HIS A 61 -13.58 -6.85 1.06
N LEU A 62 -13.46 -5.67 0.46
CA LEU A 62 -13.13 -5.49 -0.94
C LEU A 62 -11.70 -4.96 -1.06
N HIS A 63 -10.89 -5.59 -1.92
CA HIS A 63 -9.57 -5.10 -2.30
C HIS A 63 -9.52 -4.83 -3.80
N ILE A 64 -9.27 -3.58 -4.17
CA ILE A 64 -9.13 -3.15 -5.57
C ILE A 64 -7.67 -2.84 -5.84
N HIS A 65 -7.12 -3.35 -6.95
CA HIS A 65 -5.71 -3.18 -7.29
C HIS A 65 -5.51 -3.08 -8.80
N GLY A 66 -4.57 -2.21 -9.23
CA GLY A 66 -4.15 -2.15 -10.62
C GLY A 66 -3.02 -3.15 -10.92
N ASP A 67 -3.12 -3.95 -11.98
CA ASP A 67 -2.08 -4.94 -12.29
C ASP A 67 -0.79 -4.33 -12.91
N ALA A 68 -0.85 -3.07 -13.32
CA ALA A 68 0.33 -2.31 -13.76
C ALA A 68 0.87 -1.35 -12.69
N ASP A 69 0.56 -1.58 -11.41
CA ASP A 69 1.06 -0.77 -10.29
C ASP A 69 2.57 -1.01 -10.08
N PRO A 70 3.44 0.00 -10.34
CA PRO A 70 4.89 -0.14 -10.14
C PRO A 70 5.32 0.07 -8.68
N THR A 71 4.43 0.55 -7.82
CA THR A 71 4.71 0.90 -6.42
C THR A 71 4.42 -0.27 -5.50
N VAL A 72 3.26 -0.89 -5.68
CA VAL A 72 2.84 -2.09 -4.97
C VAL A 72 2.48 -3.14 -6.01
N LEU A 73 3.29 -4.18 -6.13
CA LEU A 73 3.09 -5.21 -7.14
C LEU A 73 1.77 -5.96 -6.91
N VAL A 74 1.13 -6.38 -7.99
CA VAL A 74 -0.15 -7.10 -7.95
C VAL A 74 -0.11 -8.39 -7.12
N ASP A 75 1.07 -8.99 -6.94
CA ASP A 75 1.27 -10.15 -6.07
C ASP A 75 0.87 -9.88 -4.61
N GLU A 76 0.99 -8.63 -4.15
CA GLU A 76 0.51 -8.24 -2.81
C GLU A 76 -1.02 -8.33 -2.71
N ALA A 77 -1.74 -8.01 -3.76
CA ALA A 77 -3.19 -8.17 -3.81
C ALA A 77 -3.59 -9.65 -3.79
N TYR A 78 -2.87 -10.51 -4.50
CA TYR A 78 -3.08 -11.97 -4.42
C TYR A 78 -2.74 -12.53 -3.05
N ASN A 79 -1.71 -12.01 -2.38
CA ASN A 79 -1.40 -12.37 -0.99
C ASN A 79 -2.54 -12.00 -0.04
N ILE A 80 -3.17 -10.83 -0.19
CA ILE A 80 -4.34 -10.42 0.59
C ILE A 80 -5.48 -11.43 0.43
N LYS A 81 -5.81 -11.82 -0.79
CA LYS A 81 -6.83 -12.83 -1.08
C LYS A 81 -6.47 -14.20 -0.47
N LYS A 82 -5.20 -14.57 -0.48
CA LYS A 82 -4.70 -15.81 0.12
C LYS A 82 -4.83 -15.80 1.64
N TRP A 83 -4.57 -14.66 2.29
CA TRP A 83 -4.65 -14.55 3.76
C TRP A 83 -6.08 -14.43 4.27
N SER A 84 -7.00 -13.90 3.45
CA SER A 84 -8.43 -13.80 3.76
C SER A 84 -9.25 -14.27 2.57
N SER A 85 -9.72 -15.52 2.61
CA SER A 85 -10.54 -16.12 1.53
C SER A 85 -11.85 -15.37 1.29
N GLY A 86 -12.39 -14.71 2.33
CA GLY A 86 -13.59 -13.86 2.25
C GLY A 86 -13.38 -12.52 1.53
N THR A 87 -12.13 -12.09 1.27
CA THR A 87 -11.87 -10.87 0.52
C THR A 87 -12.40 -10.98 -0.90
N GLN A 88 -13.20 -10.02 -1.34
CA GLN A 88 -13.50 -9.82 -2.76
C GLN A 88 -12.31 -9.08 -3.38
N LEU A 89 -11.64 -9.73 -4.33
CA LEU A 89 -10.50 -9.14 -5.05
C LEU A 89 -10.95 -8.68 -6.43
N TYR A 90 -10.73 -7.40 -6.73
CA TYR A 90 -11.00 -6.81 -8.04
C TYR A 90 -9.71 -6.22 -8.63
N ILE A 91 -9.27 -6.77 -9.76
CA ILE A 91 -8.06 -6.31 -10.46
C ILE A 91 -8.48 -5.47 -11.67
N ILE A 92 -8.01 -4.22 -11.70
CA ILE A 92 -8.21 -3.32 -12.85
C ILE A 92 -7.01 -3.47 -13.78
N LYS A 93 -7.28 -4.02 -14.97
CA LYS A 93 -6.25 -4.33 -15.95
C LYS A 93 -5.61 -3.05 -16.52
N GLY A 94 -4.28 -2.98 -16.44
CA GLY A 94 -3.48 -1.85 -16.93
C GLY A 94 -3.44 -0.65 -15.98
N ALA A 95 -4.21 -0.67 -14.87
CA ALA A 95 -4.25 0.43 -13.94
C ALA A 95 -2.96 0.54 -13.12
N ASN A 96 -2.54 1.77 -12.86
CA ASN A 96 -1.40 2.10 -12.00
C ASN A 96 -1.82 2.33 -10.53
N HIS A 97 -0.85 2.71 -9.68
CA HIS A 97 -1.04 2.91 -8.24
C HIS A 97 -2.12 3.94 -7.86
N VAL A 98 -2.41 4.89 -8.71
CA VAL A 98 -3.37 5.98 -8.48
C VAL A 98 -4.58 5.92 -9.41
N PHE A 99 -4.76 4.81 -10.15
CA PHE A 99 -5.86 4.63 -11.10
C PHE A 99 -5.96 5.79 -12.10
N ASP A 100 -4.81 6.23 -12.64
CA ASP A 100 -4.63 7.41 -13.49
C ASP A 100 -5.08 8.75 -12.86
N GLY A 101 -5.34 8.76 -11.56
CA GLY A 101 -5.54 10.00 -10.82
C GLY A 101 -4.25 10.84 -10.78
N CYS A 102 -4.39 12.16 -10.84
CA CYS A 102 -3.27 13.09 -10.75
C CYS A 102 -3.57 14.26 -9.81
N HIS A 103 -2.54 14.99 -9.43
CA HIS A 103 -2.69 16.21 -8.66
C HIS A 103 -1.81 17.33 -9.26
N PRO A 104 -2.37 18.54 -9.51
CA PRO A 104 -3.77 18.93 -9.37
C PRO A 104 -4.68 18.21 -10.37
N TYR A 105 -5.93 17.97 -9.99
CA TYR A 105 -6.93 17.34 -10.84
C TYR A 105 -7.77 18.41 -11.54
N ASN A 106 -7.57 18.59 -12.84
CA ASN A 106 -8.18 19.66 -13.63
C ASN A 106 -9.22 19.16 -14.66
N SER A 107 -9.57 17.87 -14.61
CA SER A 107 -10.58 17.29 -15.50
C SER A 107 -11.99 17.35 -14.87
N LEU A 108 -13.00 17.50 -15.72
CA LEU A 108 -14.42 17.44 -15.30
C LEU A 108 -14.93 16.00 -15.11
N SER A 109 -14.17 15.01 -15.56
CA SER A 109 -14.54 13.58 -15.45
C SER A 109 -13.40 12.75 -14.89
N PHE A 110 -13.71 11.76 -14.06
CA PHE A 110 -12.69 10.84 -13.56
C PHE A 110 -12.04 10.03 -14.68
N PRO A 111 -10.74 9.71 -14.57
CA PRO A 111 -10.11 8.70 -15.41
C PRO A 111 -10.90 7.39 -15.38
N ARG A 112 -10.80 6.63 -16.46
CA ARG A 112 -11.52 5.35 -16.61
C ARG A 112 -11.28 4.41 -15.43
N ASP A 113 -10.02 4.21 -15.06
CA ASP A 113 -9.64 3.23 -14.02
C ASP A 113 -10.07 3.70 -12.63
N LEU A 114 -10.00 5.01 -12.36
CA LEU A 114 -10.52 5.58 -11.11
C LEU A 114 -12.04 5.46 -11.04
N ARG A 115 -12.77 5.68 -12.14
CA ARG A 115 -14.21 5.48 -12.21
C ARG A 115 -14.58 4.02 -11.94
N ASP A 116 -13.88 3.08 -12.56
CA ASP A 116 -14.09 1.64 -12.36
C ASP A 116 -13.90 1.24 -10.89
N ALA A 117 -12.86 1.76 -10.24
CA ALA A 117 -12.62 1.55 -8.81
C ALA A 117 -13.76 2.13 -7.94
N ILE A 118 -14.25 3.33 -8.26
CA ILE A 118 -15.36 3.98 -7.54
C ILE A 118 -16.65 3.18 -7.72
N ASP A 119 -17.01 2.83 -8.95
CA ASP A 119 -18.26 2.12 -9.26
C ASP A 119 -18.28 0.73 -8.61
N THR A 120 -17.15 0.02 -8.64
CA THR A 120 -16.96 -1.26 -7.94
C THR A 120 -17.12 -1.10 -6.42
N THR A 121 -16.55 -0.04 -5.84
CA THR A 121 -16.69 0.25 -4.41
C THR A 121 -18.15 0.53 -4.04
N ILE A 122 -18.86 1.34 -4.84
CA ILE A 122 -20.27 1.66 -4.61
C ILE A 122 -21.13 0.40 -4.71
N ALA A 123 -20.89 -0.45 -5.69
CA ALA A 123 -21.60 -1.73 -5.85
C ALA A 123 -21.40 -2.63 -4.63
N PHE A 124 -20.17 -2.76 -4.15
CA PHE A 124 -19.84 -3.53 -2.95
C PHE A 124 -20.55 -3.01 -1.69
N LEU A 125 -20.64 -1.69 -1.50
CA LEU A 125 -21.26 -1.10 -0.32
C LEU A 125 -22.81 -1.17 -0.32
N LYS A 126 -23.41 -1.45 -1.49
CA LYS A 126 -24.86 -1.62 -1.64
C LYS A 126 -25.32 -3.07 -1.59
N ALA A 127 -24.39 -4.02 -1.63
CA ALA A 127 -24.67 -5.45 -1.57
C ALA A 127 -24.88 -5.92 -0.11
#